data_14e11b8e29762ad829d6d65bf1f49545
#
_entry.id   14e11b8e29762ad829d6d65bf1f49545
#
_cell.length_a   1.000
_cell.length_b   1.000
_cell.length_c   1.000
_cell.angle_alpha   90.00
_cell.angle_beta   90.00
_cell.angle_gamma   90.00
#
_symmetry.space_group_name_H-M   'P 1'
#
loop_
_entity.id
_entity.type
_entity.pdbx_description
1 polymer ?
#
loop_
_entity_poly.entity_id
_entity_poly.type
_entity_poly.pdbx_seq_one_letter_code
_entity_poly.pdbx_strand_id
1 'polypeptide(L)'
;MLPLQPGVSETKFRSGFCFIAVQFLDYIWATLVLLGIEKLRVIKGFTAGSMLDSYFHPYSHSLIAAIAWSALAALVYKPLCGWLGYAYTKSAAFIVGVAVFSHWILDFIAHPRDLAIYDNKWKFGLGLWNYRDPEFALEIALLAGGIILYLARNVMPASRKVAAIGFGVGLTIIQIGDTYVPREALSDKATVMGVWIFYTLFVVAAFLLEKIARRKQIDAS
;
A
#
# COMPACT_ATOMS: atom_id res chain seq x y z
N MET A 1 -47.54 -17.98 1.47
CA MET A 1 -46.64 -17.03 2.14
C MET A 1 -45.31 -17.75 2.38
N LEU A 2 -44.32 -17.50 1.52
CA LEU A 2 -42.95 -18.03 1.74
C LEU A 2 -42.26 -17.08 2.71
N PRO A 3 -41.51 -17.59 3.71
CA PRO A 3 -40.77 -16.73 4.63
C PRO A 3 -39.65 -16.02 3.88
N LEU A 4 -39.60 -14.69 4.05
CA LEU A 4 -38.49 -13.86 3.60
C LEU A 4 -37.20 -14.41 4.23
N GLN A 5 -36.27 -14.83 3.38
CA GLN A 5 -34.91 -15.19 3.84
C GLN A 5 -34.28 -13.93 4.48
N PRO A 6 -33.62 -14.05 5.64
CA PRO A 6 -32.91 -12.93 6.22
C PRO A 6 -31.86 -12.48 5.22
N GLY A 7 -31.92 -11.18 4.87
CA GLY A 7 -31.06 -10.58 3.84
C GLY A 7 -29.62 -10.92 4.08
N VAL A 8 -29.00 -11.56 3.08
CA VAL A 8 -27.55 -11.65 2.97
C VAL A 8 -27.06 -10.19 2.90
N SER A 9 -26.54 -9.71 4.02
CA SER A 9 -25.85 -8.42 4.07
C SER A 9 -24.84 -8.44 2.93
N GLU A 10 -25.04 -7.59 1.92
CA GLU A 10 -24.02 -7.34 0.89
C GLU A 10 -22.75 -6.89 1.61
N THR A 11 -21.91 -7.84 1.94
CA THR A 11 -20.60 -7.57 2.54
C THR A 11 -19.73 -6.97 1.45
N LYS A 12 -19.87 -5.64 1.28
CA LYS A 12 -19.06 -4.87 0.34
C LYS A 12 -17.58 -5.14 0.62
N PHE A 13 -16.82 -5.31 -0.47
CA PHE A 13 -15.36 -5.36 -0.46
C PHE A 13 -14.81 -4.24 0.44
N ARG A 14 -13.93 -4.60 1.38
CA ARG A 14 -13.36 -3.62 2.31
C ARG A 14 -12.12 -2.97 1.69
N SER A 15 -12.16 -1.66 1.58
CA SER A 15 -11.02 -0.86 1.11
C SER A 15 -9.75 -1.08 1.94
N GLY A 16 -9.87 -1.40 3.23
CA GLY A 16 -8.74 -1.75 4.09
C GLY A 16 -7.87 -2.90 3.56
N PHE A 17 -8.45 -3.87 2.85
CA PHE A 17 -7.65 -4.92 2.20
C PHE A 17 -6.77 -4.39 1.06
N CYS A 18 -7.24 -3.37 0.34
CA CYS A 18 -6.41 -2.73 -0.67
C CYS A 18 -5.21 -2.02 -0.06
N PHE A 19 -5.38 -1.36 1.10
CA PHE A 19 -4.26 -0.72 1.80
C PHE A 19 -3.18 -1.71 2.24
N ILE A 20 -3.58 -2.90 2.70
CA ILE A 20 -2.61 -3.97 2.99
C ILE A 20 -1.98 -4.48 1.69
N ALA A 21 -2.79 -4.70 0.65
CA ALA A 21 -2.33 -5.29 -0.60
C ALA A 21 -1.30 -4.42 -1.32
N VAL A 22 -1.51 -3.09 -1.39
CA VAL A 22 -0.57 -2.18 -2.05
C VAL A 22 0.77 -2.07 -1.31
N GLN A 23 0.83 -2.38 -0.02
CA GLN A 23 2.06 -2.32 0.79
C GLN A 23 2.61 -3.72 1.11
N PHE A 24 2.04 -4.76 0.52
CA PHE A 24 2.34 -6.13 0.91
C PHE A 24 3.79 -6.53 0.62
N LEU A 25 4.34 -6.09 -0.52
CA LEU A 25 5.73 -6.37 -0.87
C LEU A 25 6.71 -5.73 0.12
N ASP A 26 6.42 -4.53 0.58
CA ASP A 26 7.23 -3.83 1.58
C ASP A 26 7.16 -4.49 2.96
N TYR A 27 6.02 -5.05 3.35
CA TYR A 27 5.94 -5.84 4.58
C TYR A 27 6.82 -7.08 4.51
N ILE A 28 6.85 -7.75 3.35
CA ILE A 28 7.74 -8.90 3.12
C ILE A 28 9.18 -8.43 3.15
N TRP A 29 9.52 -7.39 2.38
CA TRP A 29 10.87 -6.82 2.32
C TRP A 29 11.38 -6.42 3.71
N ALA A 30 10.63 -5.63 4.43
CA ALA A 30 11.01 -5.18 5.75
C ALA A 30 11.26 -6.36 6.70
N THR A 31 10.40 -7.37 6.66
CA THR A 31 10.56 -8.60 7.45
C THR A 31 11.83 -9.35 7.05
N LEU A 32 12.09 -9.54 5.75
CA LEU A 32 13.27 -10.25 5.26
C LEU A 32 14.57 -9.48 5.55
N VAL A 33 14.53 -8.15 5.53
CA VAL A 33 15.69 -7.32 5.94
C VAL A 33 15.96 -7.45 7.43
N LEU A 34 14.92 -7.41 8.28
CA LEU A 34 15.09 -7.60 9.73
C LEU A 34 15.67 -8.99 10.08
N LEU A 35 15.27 -10.01 9.31
CA LEU A 35 15.82 -11.37 9.42
C LEU A 35 17.22 -11.52 8.81
N GLY A 36 17.74 -10.48 8.14
CA GLY A 36 19.05 -10.49 7.49
C GLY A 36 19.11 -11.31 6.19
N ILE A 37 17.96 -11.68 5.63
CA ILE A 37 17.84 -12.40 4.35
C ILE A 37 18.01 -11.44 3.18
N GLU A 38 17.25 -10.33 3.17
CA GLU A 38 17.43 -9.24 2.24
C GLU A 38 18.31 -8.13 2.84
N LYS A 39 18.84 -7.26 2.01
CA LYS A 39 19.86 -6.29 2.42
C LYS A 39 19.56 -4.91 1.86
N LEU A 40 19.72 -3.92 2.70
CA LEU A 40 19.70 -2.51 2.31
C LEU A 40 20.85 -1.77 2.99
N ARG A 41 21.10 -0.57 2.54
CA ARG A 41 21.92 0.45 3.23
C ARG A 41 21.17 1.77 3.22
N VAL A 42 21.24 2.51 4.31
CA VAL A 42 20.71 3.87 4.36
C VAL A 42 21.88 4.82 4.11
N ILE A 43 21.88 5.49 2.95
CA ILE A 43 22.97 6.35 2.49
C ILE A 43 22.42 7.75 2.26
N LYS A 44 22.88 8.73 3.05
CA LYS A 44 22.49 10.13 2.88
C LYS A 44 22.89 10.63 1.48
N GLY A 45 21.91 11.09 0.70
CA GLY A 45 22.12 11.56 -0.66
C GLY A 45 22.31 10.45 -1.70
N PHE A 46 21.85 9.22 -1.43
CA PHE A 46 21.86 8.13 -2.40
C PHE A 46 21.13 8.52 -3.69
N THR A 47 19.91 9.04 -3.54
CA THR A 47 19.18 9.74 -4.61
C THR A 47 18.63 11.07 -4.05
N ALA A 48 18.00 11.89 -4.89
CA ALA A 48 17.39 13.13 -4.45
C ALA A 48 16.12 12.91 -3.60
N GLY A 49 15.36 11.83 -3.86
CA GLY A 49 14.10 11.48 -3.20
C GLY A 49 14.25 10.41 -2.12
N SER A 50 15.28 9.55 -2.17
CA SER A 50 15.41 8.44 -1.24
C SER A 50 16.85 8.22 -0.77
N MET A 51 17.00 7.85 0.51
CA MET A 51 18.26 7.40 1.11
C MET A 51 18.44 5.88 1.06
N LEU A 52 17.48 5.13 0.51
CA LEU A 52 17.46 3.67 0.52
C LEU A 52 18.22 3.10 -0.68
N ASP A 53 19.34 2.42 -0.42
CA ASP A 53 20.05 1.56 -1.37
C ASP A 53 19.67 0.11 -1.09
N SER A 54 18.60 -0.37 -1.73
CA SER A 54 18.12 -1.74 -1.63
C SER A 54 18.90 -2.65 -2.56
N TYR A 55 20.19 -2.88 -2.27
CA TYR A 55 21.10 -3.57 -3.17
C TYR A 55 20.86 -5.08 -3.32
N PHE A 56 20.08 -5.70 -2.39
CA PHE A 56 19.73 -7.12 -2.45
C PHE A 56 18.35 -7.38 -1.87
N HIS A 57 17.34 -7.47 -2.74
CA HIS A 57 15.92 -7.69 -2.37
C HIS A 57 15.18 -8.58 -3.38
N PRO A 58 15.74 -9.76 -3.75
CA PRO A 58 15.21 -10.59 -4.82
C PRO A 58 13.93 -11.35 -4.45
N TYR A 59 13.69 -11.60 -3.16
CA TYR A 59 12.57 -12.44 -2.69
C TYR A 59 11.28 -11.64 -2.52
N SER A 60 11.38 -10.35 -2.30
CA SER A 60 10.25 -9.43 -2.20
C SER A 60 10.00 -8.67 -3.51
N HIS A 61 11.04 -8.07 -4.12
CA HIS A 61 10.91 -7.05 -5.17
C HIS A 61 11.47 -7.46 -6.54
N SER A 62 11.96 -8.70 -6.76
CA SER A 62 12.15 -9.12 -8.14
C SER A 62 10.81 -9.24 -8.87
N LEU A 63 10.79 -9.03 -10.20
CA LEU A 63 9.56 -9.15 -10.99
C LEU A 63 8.88 -10.51 -10.78
N ILE A 64 9.67 -11.59 -10.79
CA ILE A 64 9.13 -12.94 -10.58
C ILE A 64 8.57 -13.10 -9.16
N ALA A 65 9.25 -12.56 -8.14
CA ALA A 65 8.74 -12.57 -6.78
C ALA A 65 7.44 -11.75 -6.65
N ALA A 66 7.38 -10.55 -7.23
CA ALA A 66 6.19 -9.71 -7.22
C ALA A 66 4.98 -10.41 -7.88
N ILE A 67 5.18 -11.08 -9.02
CA ILE A 67 4.14 -11.89 -9.66
C ILE A 67 3.69 -13.05 -8.75
N ALA A 68 4.65 -13.77 -8.15
CA ALA A 68 4.34 -14.90 -7.25
C ALA A 68 3.56 -14.43 -6.01
N TRP A 69 3.99 -13.34 -5.36
CA TRP A 69 3.30 -12.76 -4.21
C TRP A 69 1.90 -12.24 -4.57
N SER A 70 1.73 -11.63 -5.75
CA SER A 70 0.44 -11.17 -6.26
C SER A 70 -0.53 -12.32 -6.47
N ALA A 71 -0.06 -13.40 -7.10
CA ALA A 71 -0.85 -14.61 -7.29
C ALA A 71 -1.20 -15.27 -5.94
N LEU A 72 -0.24 -15.39 -5.03
CA LEU A 72 -0.46 -15.93 -3.69
C LEU A 72 -1.48 -15.11 -2.90
N ALA A 73 -1.38 -13.78 -2.92
CA ALA A 73 -2.35 -12.91 -2.25
C ALA A 73 -3.77 -13.10 -2.78
N ALA A 74 -3.93 -13.21 -4.12
CA ALA A 74 -5.23 -13.49 -4.73
C ALA A 74 -5.79 -14.86 -4.32
N LEU A 75 -4.94 -15.90 -4.23
CA LEU A 75 -5.33 -17.25 -3.80
C LEU A 75 -5.70 -17.32 -2.32
N VAL A 76 -4.91 -16.67 -1.46
CA VAL A 76 -5.12 -16.65 0.00
C VAL A 76 -6.34 -15.79 0.38
N TYR A 77 -6.76 -14.87 -0.46
CA TYR A 77 -7.91 -14.00 -0.20
C TYR A 77 -9.20 -14.79 0.08
N LYS A 78 -9.42 -15.93 -0.60
CA LYS A 78 -10.61 -16.77 -0.39
C LYS A 78 -10.67 -17.38 1.02
N PRO A 79 -9.68 -18.15 1.50
CA PRO A 79 -9.69 -18.67 2.86
C PRO A 79 -9.68 -17.57 3.92
N LEU A 80 -9.03 -16.44 3.66
CA LEU A 80 -9.02 -15.28 4.54
C LEU A 80 -10.43 -14.69 4.71
N CYS A 81 -11.19 -14.54 3.61
CA CYS A 81 -12.57 -14.11 3.67
C CYS A 81 -13.42 -15.08 4.50
N GLY A 82 -13.24 -16.40 4.31
CA GLY A 82 -13.96 -17.43 5.09
C GLY A 82 -13.66 -17.33 6.59
N TRP A 83 -12.39 -17.16 6.95
CA TRP A 83 -11.97 -17.02 8.36
C TRP A 83 -12.49 -15.73 9.01
N LEU A 84 -12.55 -14.63 8.26
CA LEU A 84 -13.02 -13.32 8.75
C LEU A 84 -14.53 -13.12 8.62
N GLY A 85 -15.27 -14.08 8.05
CA GLY A 85 -16.72 -13.97 7.83
C GLY A 85 -17.11 -12.95 6.75
N TYR A 86 -16.26 -12.75 5.74
CA TYR A 86 -16.52 -11.83 4.62
C TYR A 86 -16.97 -12.58 3.37
N ALA A 87 -17.78 -11.90 2.54
CA ALA A 87 -18.12 -12.45 1.23
C ALA A 87 -16.89 -12.45 0.30
N TYR A 88 -16.68 -13.60 -0.32
CA TYR A 88 -15.66 -13.77 -1.35
C TYR A 88 -16.25 -13.55 -2.74
N THR A 89 -15.53 -12.84 -3.59
CA THR A 89 -15.77 -12.83 -5.04
C THR A 89 -14.46 -12.99 -5.81
N LYS A 90 -14.53 -13.62 -6.99
CA LYS A 90 -13.35 -13.76 -7.85
C LYS A 90 -12.78 -12.40 -8.27
N SER A 91 -13.65 -11.42 -8.53
CA SER A 91 -13.22 -10.06 -8.88
C SER A 91 -12.48 -9.38 -7.75
N ALA A 92 -12.91 -9.55 -6.48
CA ALA A 92 -12.20 -9.01 -5.33
C ALA A 92 -10.82 -9.67 -5.16
N ALA A 93 -10.71 -10.98 -5.33
CA ALA A 93 -9.43 -11.69 -5.30
C ALA A 93 -8.48 -11.18 -6.40
N PHE A 94 -8.98 -11.00 -7.61
CA PHE A 94 -8.21 -10.43 -8.71
C PHE A 94 -7.73 -9.01 -8.41
N ILE A 95 -8.60 -8.15 -7.87
CA ILE A 95 -8.24 -6.78 -7.46
C ILE A 95 -7.14 -6.79 -6.40
N VAL A 96 -7.20 -7.70 -5.42
CA VAL A 96 -6.14 -7.85 -4.40
C VAL A 96 -4.80 -8.21 -5.06
N GLY A 97 -4.78 -9.17 -5.98
CA GLY A 97 -3.56 -9.52 -6.72
C GLY A 97 -3.01 -8.35 -7.54
N VAL A 98 -3.88 -7.63 -8.26
CA VAL A 98 -3.50 -6.43 -9.03
C VAL A 98 -2.98 -5.33 -8.10
N ALA A 99 -3.58 -5.14 -6.93
CA ALA A 99 -3.12 -4.15 -5.95
C ALA A 99 -1.71 -4.48 -5.42
N VAL A 100 -1.41 -5.75 -5.15
CA VAL A 100 -0.04 -6.18 -4.79
C VAL A 100 0.93 -5.90 -5.94
N PHE A 101 0.57 -6.25 -7.17
CA PHE A 101 1.45 -6.05 -8.32
C PHE A 101 1.65 -4.58 -8.68
N SER A 102 0.65 -3.72 -8.43
CA SER A 102 0.76 -2.29 -8.69
C SER A 102 1.87 -1.61 -7.88
N HIS A 103 2.19 -2.13 -6.68
CA HIS A 103 3.35 -1.69 -5.91
C HIS A 103 4.64 -1.83 -6.72
N TRP A 104 4.90 -3.02 -7.26
CA TRP A 104 6.09 -3.25 -8.09
C TRP A 104 6.16 -2.35 -9.33
N ILE A 105 5.01 -2.01 -9.93
CA ILE A 105 4.96 -1.06 -11.05
C ILE A 105 5.41 0.34 -10.62
N LEU A 106 4.97 0.79 -9.45
CA LEU A 106 5.37 2.09 -8.91
C LEU A 106 6.86 2.10 -8.54
N ASP A 107 7.35 1.03 -7.96
CA ASP A 107 8.78 0.85 -7.68
C ASP A 107 9.61 0.87 -8.95
N PHE A 108 9.15 0.21 -10.02
CA PHE A 108 9.84 0.26 -11.30
C PHE A 108 9.99 1.69 -11.84
N ILE A 109 9.01 2.56 -11.56
CA ILE A 109 9.09 3.99 -11.94
C ILE A 109 10.02 4.74 -10.98
N ALA A 110 9.93 4.48 -9.68
CA ALA A 110 10.61 5.24 -8.64
C ALA A 110 12.09 4.84 -8.48
N HIS A 111 12.36 3.55 -8.40
CA HIS A 111 13.69 3.02 -8.11
C HIS A 111 14.73 3.31 -9.21
N PRO A 112 16.00 3.50 -8.84
CA PRO A 112 17.11 3.41 -9.79
C PRO A 112 17.19 1.98 -10.37
N ARG A 113 18.26 1.67 -11.13
CA ARG A 113 18.41 0.32 -11.72
C ARG A 113 18.83 -0.73 -10.68
N ASP A 114 17.97 -1.00 -9.71
CA ASP A 114 18.20 -1.95 -8.62
C ASP A 114 17.15 -3.07 -8.51
N LEU A 115 15.97 -2.93 -9.16
CA LEU A 115 14.94 -3.96 -9.21
C LEU A 115 15.31 -5.09 -10.16
N ALA A 116 15.47 -6.31 -9.62
CA ALA A 116 15.82 -7.49 -10.42
C ALA A 116 14.61 -8.06 -11.18
N ILE A 117 14.84 -8.73 -12.32
CA ILE A 117 13.81 -9.59 -12.94
C ILE A 117 13.67 -10.87 -12.13
N TYR A 118 14.78 -11.54 -11.86
CA TYR A 118 14.83 -12.81 -11.14
C TYR A 118 16.11 -12.89 -10.31
N ASP A 119 16.01 -13.46 -9.12
CA ASP A 119 17.11 -13.49 -8.17
C ASP A 119 17.63 -12.04 -8.00
N ASN A 120 18.92 -11.79 -7.99
CA ASN A 120 19.49 -10.45 -7.95
C ASN A 120 20.09 -10.02 -9.31
N LYS A 121 19.51 -10.51 -10.43
CA LYS A 121 20.03 -10.35 -11.80
C LYS A 121 19.10 -9.53 -12.67
N TRP A 122 19.67 -8.96 -13.75
CA TRP A 122 18.94 -8.14 -14.74
C TRP A 122 18.14 -7.02 -14.07
N LYS A 123 18.88 -6.08 -13.50
CA LYS A 123 18.32 -4.96 -12.73
C LYS A 123 17.80 -3.83 -13.61
N PHE A 124 16.63 -3.33 -13.30
CA PHE A 124 15.91 -2.27 -13.99
C PHE A 124 15.39 -1.23 -13.01
N GLY A 125 14.88 -0.14 -13.53
CA GLY A 125 14.25 0.97 -12.83
C GLY A 125 14.37 2.23 -13.65
N LEU A 126 13.36 3.08 -13.61
CA LEU A 126 13.33 4.35 -14.35
C LEU A 126 14.01 5.48 -13.58
N GLY A 127 14.20 5.32 -12.26
CA GLY A 127 15.01 6.21 -11.44
C GLY A 127 14.35 7.54 -11.10
N LEU A 128 13.03 7.57 -10.93
CA LEU A 128 12.33 8.80 -10.58
C LEU A 128 12.83 9.40 -9.25
N TRP A 129 13.32 8.57 -8.31
CA TRP A 129 13.96 9.02 -7.06
C TRP A 129 15.18 9.92 -7.27
N ASN A 130 15.77 9.96 -8.47
CA ASN A 130 16.81 10.94 -8.78
C ASN A 130 16.27 12.36 -8.99
N TYR A 131 14.94 12.52 -9.05
CA TYR A 131 14.26 13.79 -9.35
C TYR A 131 13.18 14.07 -8.32
N ARG A 132 13.55 14.68 -7.19
CA ARG A 132 12.69 14.93 -6.03
C ARG A 132 11.34 15.55 -6.37
N ASP A 133 11.31 16.64 -7.15
CA ASP A 133 10.06 17.35 -7.43
C ASP A 133 9.13 16.59 -8.39
N PRO A 134 9.61 15.92 -9.47
CA PRO A 134 8.79 15.02 -10.28
C PRO A 134 8.26 13.81 -9.48
N GLU A 135 9.05 13.21 -8.59
CA GLU A 135 8.60 12.14 -7.71
C GLU A 135 7.46 12.60 -6.81
N PHE A 136 7.67 13.69 -6.08
CA PHE A 136 6.65 14.30 -5.22
C PHE A 136 5.37 14.62 -6.00
N ALA A 137 5.49 15.18 -7.21
CA ALA A 137 4.35 15.49 -8.06
C ALA A 137 3.55 14.25 -8.46
N LEU A 138 4.22 13.13 -8.79
CA LEU A 138 3.57 11.86 -9.12
C LEU A 138 2.82 11.31 -7.90
N GLU A 139 3.44 11.30 -6.72
CA GLU A 139 2.83 10.78 -5.49
C GLU A 139 1.58 11.57 -5.09
N ILE A 140 1.67 12.91 -5.14
CA ILE A 140 0.51 13.78 -4.86
C ILE A 140 -0.59 13.60 -5.91
N ALA A 141 -0.23 13.44 -7.18
CA ALA A 141 -1.21 13.18 -8.25
C ALA A 141 -1.95 11.85 -8.04
N LEU A 142 -1.23 10.79 -7.65
CA LEU A 142 -1.82 9.48 -7.36
C LEU A 142 -2.72 9.54 -6.12
N LEU A 143 -2.28 10.20 -5.06
CA LEU A 143 -3.08 10.39 -3.84
C LEU A 143 -4.35 11.20 -4.11
N ALA A 144 -4.24 12.35 -4.78
CA ALA A 144 -5.36 13.19 -5.14
C ALA A 144 -6.34 12.45 -6.08
N GLY A 145 -5.81 11.77 -7.11
CA GLY A 145 -6.59 10.96 -8.03
C GLY A 145 -7.37 9.85 -7.31
N GLY A 146 -6.71 9.16 -6.38
CA GLY A 146 -7.35 8.13 -5.54
C GLY A 146 -8.50 8.70 -4.69
N ILE A 147 -8.31 9.85 -4.05
CA ILE A 147 -9.34 10.53 -3.26
C ILE A 147 -10.50 10.98 -4.16
N ILE A 148 -10.22 11.59 -5.30
CA ILE A 148 -11.24 12.05 -6.26
C ILE A 148 -12.08 10.85 -6.74
N LEU A 149 -11.43 9.75 -7.14
CA LEU A 149 -12.12 8.53 -7.56
C LEU A 149 -12.96 7.93 -6.43
N TYR A 150 -12.43 7.90 -5.21
CA TYR A 150 -13.16 7.41 -4.04
C TYR A 150 -14.43 8.24 -3.77
N LEU A 151 -14.31 9.56 -3.80
CA LEU A 151 -15.42 10.48 -3.58
C LEU A 151 -16.46 10.43 -4.72
N ALA A 152 -16.03 10.28 -5.96
CA ALA A 152 -16.88 10.21 -7.14
C ALA A 152 -17.67 8.89 -7.24
N ARG A 153 -17.07 7.78 -6.81
CA ARG A 153 -17.66 6.43 -6.93
C ARG A 153 -18.51 6.00 -5.74
N ASN A 154 -18.48 6.74 -4.64
CA ASN A 154 -19.20 6.38 -3.43
C ASN A 154 -20.17 7.47 -3.02
N VAL A 155 -21.45 7.13 -2.97
CA VAL A 155 -22.48 7.99 -2.34
C VAL A 155 -22.27 7.87 -0.83
N MET A 156 -21.95 8.99 -0.18
CA MET A 156 -21.64 8.98 1.24
C MET A 156 -22.03 10.31 1.91
N PRO A 157 -22.30 10.31 3.23
CA PRO A 157 -22.60 11.51 3.98
C PRO A 157 -21.42 12.48 4.03
N ALA A 158 -21.70 13.76 4.24
CA ALA A 158 -20.67 14.81 4.27
C ALA A 158 -19.53 14.53 5.27
N SER A 159 -19.84 13.96 6.43
CA SER A 159 -18.84 13.60 7.43
C SER A 159 -17.79 12.60 6.93
N ARG A 160 -18.18 11.67 6.06
CA ARG A 160 -17.23 10.72 5.41
C ARG A 160 -16.38 11.40 4.35
N LYS A 161 -16.98 12.30 3.58
CA LYS A 161 -16.22 13.08 2.59
C LYS A 161 -15.13 13.88 3.30
N VAL A 162 -15.51 14.57 4.39
CA VAL A 162 -14.55 15.34 5.22
C VAL A 162 -13.47 14.45 5.79
N ALA A 163 -13.81 13.26 6.32
CA ALA A 163 -12.83 12.32 6.85
C ALA A 163 -11.85 11.81 5.78
N ALA A 164 -12.36 11.49 4.57
CA ALA A 164 -11.51 11.04 3.45
C ALA A 164 -10.58 12.17 2.96
N ILE A 165 -11.09 13.39 2.84
CA ILE A 165 -10.29 14.55 2.47
C ILE A 165 -9.26 14.85 3.56
N GLY A 166 -9.67 14.86 4.84
CA GLY A 166 -8.76 15.08 5.97
C GLY A 166 -7.65 14.05 6.04
N PHE A 167 -7.95 12.78 5.76
CA PHE A 167 -6.95 11.73 5.65
C PHE A 167 -5.95 12.01 4.51
N GLY A 168 -6.45 12.37 3.33
CA GLY A 168 -5.59 12.74 2.20
C GLY A 168 -4.71 13.96 2.47
N VAL A 169 -5.27 15.01 3.12
CA VAL A 169 -4.49 16.18 3.53
C VAL A 169 -3.41 15.78 4.54
N GLY A 170 -3.74 14.92 5.51
CA GLY A 170 -2.75 14.39 6.46
C GLY A 170 -1.61 13.66 5.78
N LEU A 171 -1.92 12.77 4.81
CA LEU A 171 -0.89 12.07 4.02
C LEU A 171 -0.05 13.05 3.20
N THR A 172 -0.66 14.07 2.60
CA THR A 172 0.06 15.12 1.86
C THR A 172 1.04 15.89 2.76
N ILE A 173 0.63 16.25 3.98
CA ILE A 173 1.51 16.92 4.94
C ILE A 173 2.70 16.02 5.32
N ILE A 174 2.45 14.74 5.56
CA ILE A 174 3.50 13.77 5.85
C ILE A 174 4.46 13.66 4.66
N GLN A 175 3.94 13.58 3.44
CA GLN A 175 4.76 13.49 2.23
C GLN A 175 5.61 14.75 2.00
N ILE A 176 5.06 15.94 2.25
CA ILE A 176 5.84 17.19 2.23
C ILE A 176 6.99 17.12 3.24
N GLY A 177 6.71 16.66 4.46
CA GLY A 177 7.72 16.47 5.49
C GLY A 177 8.79 15.48 5.08
N ASP A 178 8.38 14.34 4.51
CA ASP A 178 9.31 13.31 4.03
C ASP A 178 10.22 13.81 2.91
N THR A 179 9.67 14.54 1.96
CA THR A 179 10.37 14.99 0.75
C THR A 179 11.27 16.22 1.00
N TYR A 180 10.81 17.19 1.78
CA TYR A 180 11.46 18.51 1.84
C TYR A 180 12.12 18.83 3.19
N VAL A 181 11.78 18.13 4.29
CA VAL A 181 12.44 18.37 5.58
C VAL A 181 13.72 17.54 5.66
N PRO A 182 14.88 18.17 5.85
CA PRO A 182 16.14 17.47 6.02
C PRO A 182 16.09 16.48 7.18
N ARG A 183 16.54 15.24 6.94
CA ARG A 183 16.60 14.18 7.94
C ARG A 183 17.99 13.60 8.04
N GLU A 184 18.35 13.15 9.23
CA GLU A 184 19.54 12.34 9.41
C GLU A 184 19.25 10.89 9.05
N ALA A 185 20.26 10.21 8.48
CA ALA A 185 20.17 8.81 8.16
C ALA A 185 20.09 7.99 9.46
N LEU A 186 19.03 7.20 9.60
CA LEU A 186 18.90 6.23 10.66
C LEU A 186 19.71 4.97 10.33
N SER A 187 19.94 4.10 11.32
CA SER A 187 20.48 2.79 11.02
C SER A 187 19.53 1.98 10.13
N ASP A 188 20.06 1.05 9.34
CA ASP A 188 19.27 0.21 8.41
C ASP A 188 18.09 -0.45 9.13
N LYS A 189 18.34 -1.05 10.32
CA LYS A 189 17.29 -1.68 11.13
C LYS A 189 16.23 -0.69 11.63
N ALA A 190 16.65 0.48 12.11
CA ALA A 190 15.71 1.49 12.59
C ALA A 190 14.83 2.04 11.47
N THR A 191 15.39 2.23 10.28
CA THR A 191 14.66 2.65 9.09
C THR A 191 13.59 1.63 8.71
N VAL A 192 13.97 0.35 8.60
CA VAL A 192 13.03 -0.72 8.23
C VAL A 192 11.93 -0.93 9.27
N MET A 193 12.28 -0.87 10.57
CA MET A 193 11.27 -0.90 11.64
C MET A 193 10.31 0.29 11.55
N GLY A 194 10.84 1.47 11.24
CA GLY A 194 10.04 2.68 11.01
C GLY A 194 9.04 2.49 9.87
N VAL A 195 9.49 2.00 8.72
CA VAL A 195 8.64 1.69 7.56
C VAL A 195 7.55 0.69 7.95
N TRP A 196 7.89 -0.40 8.62
CA TRP A 196 6.94 -1.43 9.05
C TRP A 196 5.86 -0.88 9.99
N ILE A 197 6.26 -0.10 11.00
CA ILE A 197 5.34 0.54 11.94
C ILE A 197 4.44 1.56 11.23
N PHE A 198 5.02 2.39 10.37
CA PHE A 198 4.32 3.46 9.68
C PHE A 198 3.22 2.92 8.76
N TYR A 199 3.53 1.90 7.96
CA TYR A 199 2.53 1.24 7.12
C TYR A 199 1.42 0.58 7.94
N THR A 200 1.77 -0.04 9.08
CA THR A 200 0.78 -0.61 9.99
C THR A 200 -0.17 0.46 10.54
N LEU A 201 0.35 1.63 10.92
CA LEU A 201 -0.48 2.74 11.38
C LEU A 201 -1.45 3.23 10.29
N PHE A 202 -1.02 3.29 9.03
CA PHE A 202 -1.92 3.65 7.92
C PHE A 202 -3.00 2.61 7.68
N VAL A 203 -2.66 1.35 7.71
CA VAL A 203 -3.64 0.26 7.60
C VAL A 203 -4.67 0.35 8.72
N VAL A 204 -4.23 0.54 9.97
CA VAL A 204 -5.13 0.71 11.12
C VAL A 204 -6.01 1.95 10.94
N ALA A 205 -5.45 3.09 10.53
CA ALA A 205 -6.20 4.31 10.28
C ALA A 205 -7.28 4.10 9.19
N ALA A 206 -6.95 3.43 8.09
CA ALA A 206 -7.90 3.11 7.03
C ALA A 206 -9.05 2.23 7.53
N PHE A 207 -8.77 1.19 8.33
CA PHE A 207 -9.81 0.35 8.93
C PHE A 207 -10.69 1.10 9.94
N LEU A 208 -10.11 1.99 10.75
CA LEU A 208 -10.87 2.82 11.70
C LEU A 208 -11.80 3.79 10.98
N LEU A 209 -11.31 4.46 9.94
CA LEU A 209 -12.13 5.34 9.10
C LEU A 209 -13.31 4.57 8.48
N GLU A 210 -13.07 3.37 7.97
CA GLU A 210 -14.13 2.51 7.42
C GLU A 210 -15.15 2.10 8.49
N LYS A 211 -14.71 1.77 9.71
CA LYS A 211 -15.58 1.37 10.83
C LYS A 211 -16.47 2.53 11.32
N ILE A 212 -15.90 3.71 11.50
CA ILE A 212 -16.63 4.92 11.90
C ILE A 212 -17.69 5.25 10.86
N ALA A 213 -17.32 5.10 9.61
CA ALA A 213 -18.22 5.33 8.48
C ALA A 213 -19.44 4.40 8.48
N ARG A 214 -19.33 3.15 8.93
CA ARG A 214 -20.44 2.17 8.98
C ARG A 214 -21.38 2.41 10.15
N ARG A 215 -20.88 2.73 11.35
CA ARG A 215 -21.71 2.97 12.54
C ARG A 215 -22.72 4.08 12.32
N LYS A 216 -22.30 5.23 11.77
CA LYS A 216 -23.20 6.36 11.48
C LYS A 216 -24.27 6.07 10.41
N GLN A 217 -24.12 5.01 9.64
CA GLN A 217 -25.13 4.63 8.63
C GLN A 217 -26.24 3.79 9.27
N ILE A 218 -25.93 3.00 10.30
CA ILE A 218 -26.88 2.19 11.08
C ILE A 218 -27.70 3.10 11.99
N ASP A 219 -27.07 4.11 12.61
CA ASP A 219 -27.73 5.06 13.50
C ASP A 219 -28.63 6.07 12.77
N ALA A 220 -28.58 6.13 11.44
CA ALA A 220 -29.36 7.05 10.59
C ALA A 220 -30.45 6.33 9.77
N SER A 221 -30.57 5.00 9.87
CA SER A 221 -31.62 4.16 9.26
C SER A 221 -32.66 3.73 10.26
#